data_5aa5041ba1691da28c9bcd53f1ff4e07
#
_entry.id   5aa5041ba1691da28c9bcd53f1ff4e07
#
_cell.length_a   1.000
_cell.length_b   1.000
_cell.length_c   1.000
_cell.angle_alpha   90.00
_cell.angle_beta   90.00
_cell.angle_gamma   90.00
#
_symmetry.space_group_name_H-M   'P 1'
#
loop_
_entity.id
_entity.type
_entity.pdbx_description
1 polymer ?
#
loop_
_entity_poly.entity_id
_entity_poly.type
_entity_poly.pdbx_seq_one_letter_code
_entity_poly.pdbx_strand_id
1 'polypeptide(L)'
;MALFAVLAILMVVGSYLFVILLAASCVYFPYFVLSHSESASGTVGLAFLFGIAIAAAMLWSLIPRRDKFTAPGLLLERSSYPQLFAEIDGIAAALNEPVPREVYLVGDVNAFVADRGGILGIGSRRIMGLGLPLLSTMTVSQFRAVLAHEFAHYYGGDTSLGPWVYKTKSSIVRVFENIGSVGKLARIAILGVMYLVVATLLKWYFMGFLRVINLVSRRQEYRADELACMVAGRTNLIYGLQTIHRTSAAWPSYWKQEVAPILGEGNLVAVGDGLTRFMSVPQISEAIDKTLEKRLREEKTQPYDTHPPLRDRIEAAMAFPADTAPQDSRPAAILLGDLQTAEMKFVEHTFTDLKAGSLHYVPWNEVALRVTIPSWQRFVDEYSDAVKNVTAESIPDHVPALPEIGSRIRDPKGMLLSPEQRTGRAAGLFAAALSLAMIRNGWQLNVQPGIFKLTKAGRELNPFQAIEQMRTNKLSREAWIAQCQEFGVSKFALTPGVMEEADASLSPQAELFS
;
A
#
# COMPACT_ATOMS: atom_id res chain seq x y z
N MET A 1 19.47 26.90 5.02
CA MET A 1 18.07 26.93 4.58
C MET A 1 17.83 27.97 3.47
N ALA A 2 18.16 29.27 3.65
CA ALA A 2 17.91 30.32 2.62
C ALA A 2 18.45 29.96 1.22
N LEU A 3 19.67 29.42 1.12
CA LEU A 3 20.25 29.03 -0.18
C LEU A 3 19.40 27.98 -0.90
N PHE A 4 18.87 26.97 -0.18
CA PHE A 4 18.04 25.91 -0.78
C PHE A 4 16.66 26.41 -1.19
N ALA A 5 16.08 27.36 -0.43
CA ALA A 5 14.84 28.03 -0.81
C ALA A 5 15.03 28.84 -2.11
N VAL A 6 16.12 29.60 -2.21
CA VAL A 6 16.48 30.34 -3.44
C VAL A 6 16.66 29.36 -4.61
N LEU A 7 17.37 28.24 -4.40
CA LEU A 7 17.58 27.24 -5.43
C LEU A 7 16.26 26.63 -5.90
N ALA A 8 15.34 26.31 -4.98
CA ALA A 8 14.01 25.80 -5.31
C ALA A 8 13.20 26.81 -6.12
N ILE A 9 13.22 28.09 -5.74
CA ILE A 9 12.57 29.17 -6.49
C ILE A 9 13.15 29.27 -7.90
N LEU A 10 14.47 29.30 -8.02
CA LEU A 10 15.14 29.36 -9.33
C LEU A 10 14.76 28.17 -10.22
N MET A 11 14.67 26.97 -9.63
CA MET A 11 14.25 25.77 -10.38
C MET A 11 12.78 25.84 -10.81
N VAL A 12 11.89 26.35 -9.95
CA VAL A 12 10.48 26.54 -10.29
C VAL A 12 10.34 27.55 -11.43
N VAL A 13 10.90 28.77 -11.27
CA VAL A 13 10.87 29.82 -12.30
C VAL A 13 11.53 29.34 -13.59
N GLY A 14 12.69 28.72 -13.47
CA GLY A 14 13.43 28.15 -14.59
C GLY A 14 12.61 27.11 -15.37
N SER A 15 11.76 26.33 -14.69
CA SER A 15 10.88 25.36 -15.34
C SER A 15 9.85 26.03 -16.27
N TYR A 16 9.21 27.09 -15.80
CA TYR A 16 8.26 27.83 -16.64
C TYR A 16 8.95 28.50 -17.82
N LEU A 17 10.08 29.15 -17.58
CA LEU A 17 10.88 29.80 -18.65
C LEU A 17 11.36 28.77 -19.67
N PHE A 18 11.87 27.64 -19.24
CA PHE A 18 12.33 26.57 -20.12
C PHE A 18 11.21 26.05 -21.03
N VAL A 19 10.03 25.77 -20.46
CA VAL A 19 8.88 25.29 -21.25
C VAL A 19 8.40 26.34 -22.25
N ILE A 20 8.37 27.62 -21.86
CA ILE A 20 7.98 28.73 -22.74
C ILE A 20 8.98 28.88 -23.89
N LEU A 21 10.28 28.89 -23.60
CA LEU A 21 11.34 28.99 -24.61
C LEU A 21 11.33 27.78 -25.58
N LEU A 22 11.12 26.59 -25.04
CA LEU A 22 11.03 25.38 -25.87
C LEU A 22 9.77 25.42 -26.75
N ALA A 23 8.64 25.89 -26.24
CA ALA A 23 7.41 26.08 -27.02
C ALA A 23 7.63 27.12 -28.15
N ALA A 24 8.26 28.24 -27.83
CA ALA A 24 8.60 29.25 -28.83
C ALA A 24 9.53 28.71 -29.91
N SER A 25 10.54 27.90 -29.55
CA SER A 25 11.46 27.29 -30.52
C SER A 25 10.77 26.29 -31.47
N CYS A 26 9.75 25.57 -30.98
CA CYS A 26 8.94 24.66 -31.81
C CYS A 26 8.18 25.38 -32.94
N VAL A 27 7.84 26.63 -32.73
CA VAL A 27 7.17 27.47 -33.78
C VAL A 27 8.19 28.23 -34.59
N TYR A 28 9.18 28.87 -33.95
CA TYR A 28 10.15 29.73 -34.60
C TYR A 28 11.04 28.99 -35.58
N PHE A 29 11.53 27.80 -35.23
CA PHE A 29 12.47 27.08 -36.11
C PHE A 29 11.84 26.63 -37.44
N PRO A 30 10.67 25.98 -37.49
CA PRO A 30 10.01 25.69 -38.77
C PRO A 30 9.60 26.96 -39.54
N TYR A 31 9.18 28.03 -38.86
CA TYR A 31 8.88 29.31 -39.46
C TYR A 31 10.13 29.93 -40.16
N PHE A 32 11.28 29.91 -39.47
CA PHE A 32 12.53 30.40 -40.02
C PHE A 32 12.93 29.64 -41.30
N VAL A 33 12.78 28.32 -41.29
CA VAL A 33 13.06 27.50 -42.50
C VAL A 33 12.09 27.85 -43.63
N LEU A 34 10.79 28.04 -43.33
CA LEU A 34 9.78 28.43 -44.33
C LEU A 34 10.07 29.80 -44.94
N SER A 35 10.53 30.76 -44.17
CA SER A 35 10.74 32.14 -44.60
C SER A 35 12.05 32.36 -45.39
N HIS A 36 13.05 31.44 -45.26
CA HIS A 36 14.37 31.57 -45.90
C HIS A 36 14.65 30.48 -46.96
N SER A 37 13.69 29.60 -47.24
CA SER A 37 13.83 28.55 -48.27
C SER A 37 12.99 28.90 -49.49
N GLU A 38 13.64 29.11 -50.66
CA GLU A 38 12.95 29.38 -51.93
C GLU A 38 12.08 28.21 -52.41
N SER A 39 12.33 26.99 -51.91
CA SER A 39 11.56 25.76 -52.22
C SER A 39 11.04 25.06 -50.96
N ALA A 40 10.28 25.79 -50.12
CA ALA A 40 9.69 25.19 -48.93
C ALA A 40 8.70 24.09 -49.34
N SER A 41 9.04 22.82 -49.00
CA SER A 41 8.18 21.67 -49.27
C SER A 41 6.95 21.68 -48.35
N GLY A 42 5.86 21.06 -48.80
CA GLY A 42 4.65 20.89 -47.94
C GLY A 42 4.93 20.22 -46.60
N THR A 43 6.04 19.47 -46.49
CA THR A 43 6.50 18.84 -45.22
C THR A 43 6.97 19.85 -44.17
N VAL A 44 7.58 20.98 -44.60
CA VAL A 44 7.99 22.08 -43.69
C VAL A 44 6.76 22.83 -43.18
N GLY A 45 5.76 23.04 -44.06
CA GLY A 45 4.46 23.59 -43.65
C GLY A 45 3.74 22.71 -42.61
N LEU A 46 3.77 21.39 -42.78
CA LEU A 46 3.25 20.44 -41.78
C LEU A 46 4.05 20.48 -40.48
N ALA A 47 5.39 20.61 -40.54
CA ALA A 47 6.24 20.74 -39.35
C ALA A 47 5.93 22.04 -38.58
N PHE A 48 5.62 23.14 -39.27
CA PHE A 48 5.19 24.40 -38.65
C PHE A 48 3.85 24.25 -37.91
N LEU A 49 2.83 23.66 -38.55
CA LEU A 49 1.55 23.39 -37.92
C LEU A 49 1.68 22.43 -36.72
N PHE A 50 2.51 21.41 -36.85
CA PHE A 50 2.78 20.48 -35.74
C PHE A 50 3.52 21.16 -34.59
N GLY A 51 4.45 22.07 -34.89
CA GLY A 51 5.14 22.92 -33.93
C GLY A 51 4.18 23.80 -33.13
N ILE A 52 3.18 24.40 -33.80
CA ILE A 52 2.11 25.17 -33.15
C ILE A 52 1.30 24.25 -32.21
N ALA A 53 0.95 23.04 -32.65
CA ALA A 53 0.20 22.09 -31.84
C ALA A 53 0.96 21.68 -30.56
N ILE A 54 2.28 21.37 -30.70
CA ILE A 54 3.15 21.07 -29.55
C ILE A 54 3.23 22.29 -28.61
N ALA A 55 3.50 23.48 -29.15
CA ALA A 55 3.62 24.71 -28.36
C ALA A 55 2.31 25.02 -27.61
N ALA A 56 1.17 24.90 -28.28
CA ALA A 56 -0.13 25.08 -27.63
C ALA A 56 -0.36 24.05 -26.52
N ALA A 57 -0.03 22.77 -26.74
CA ALA A 57 -0.14 21.72 -25.72
C ALA A 57 0.77 21.99 -24.51
N MET A 58 1.99 22.47 -24.73
CA MET A 58 2.93 22.85 -23.67
C MET A 58 2.40 24.04 -22.86
N LEU A 59 2.02 25.14 -23.52
CA LEU A 59 1.54 26.36 -22.85
C LEU A 59 0.22 26.12 -22.12
N TRP A 60 -0.69 25.32 -22.68
CA TRP A 60 -1.92 24.90 -22.02
C TRP A 60 -1.66 24.13 -20.72
N SER A 61 -0.57 23.36 -20.68
CA SER A 61 -0.16 22.59 -19.50
C SER A 61 0.35 23.45 -18.35
N LEU A 62 0.85 24.66 -18.65
CA LEU A 62 1.33 25.61 -17.63
C LEU A 62 0.20 26.34 -16.92
N ILE A 63 -1.01 26.38 -17.49
CA ILE A 63 -2.15 27.08 -16.89
C ILE A 63 -2.46 26.43 -15.53
N PRO A 64 -2.46 27.22 -14.44
CA PRO A 64 -2.77 26.73 -13.10
C PRO A 64 -4.19 26.18 -13.05
N ARG A 65 -4.33 24.93 -12.59
CA ARG A 65 -5.63 24.30 -12.39
C ARG A 65 -6.00 24.34 -10.91
N ARG A 66 -7.29 24.47 -10.64
CA ARG A 66 -7.84 24.31 -9.29
C ARG A 66 -7.55 22.89 -8.81
N ASP A 67 -7.02 22.75 -7.60
CA ASP A 67 -6.86 21.44 -6.96
C ASP A 67 -8.27 20.89 -6.62
N LYS A 68 -8.69 19.85 -7.34
CA LYS A 68 -9.92 19.11 -7.03
C LYS A 68 -9.60 18.20 -5.84
N PHE A 69 -9.94 18.70 -4.66
CA PHE A 69 -9.76 17.92 -3.44
C PHE A 69 -10.75 16.74 -3.42
N THR A 70 -10.21 15.54 -3.29
CA THR A 70 -10.96 14.33 -2.95
C THR A 70 -10.49 13.89 -1.57
N ALA A 71 -11.41 13.61 -0.66
CA ALA A 71 -11.10 13.14 0.68
C ALA A 71 -10.26 11.85 0.58
N PRO A 72 -9.11 11.77 1.27
CA PRO A 72 -8.20 10.62 1.16
C PRO A 72 -8.69 9.40 1.96
N GLY A 73 -9.69 9.55 2.81
CA GLY A 73 -10.20 8.50 3.68
C GLY A 73 -11.37 8.96 4.52
N LEU A 74 -11.65 8.24 5.60
CA LEU A 74 -12.71 8.53 6.56
C LEU A 74 -12.38 9.79 7.36
N LEU A 75 -13.24 10.80 7.32
CA LEU A 75 -13.10 12.01 8.15
C LEU A 75 -13.30 11.66 9.64
N LEU A 76 -12.33 12.03 10.47
CA LEU A 76 -12.39 11.88 11.91
C LEU A 76 -12.92 13.17 12.54
N GLU A 77 -14.04 13.08 13.25
CA GLU A 77 -14.63 14.21 13.95
C GLU A 77 -13.98 14.40 15.32
N ARG A 78 -13.61 15.63 15.66
CA ARG A 78 -12.94 15.97 16.94
C ARG A 78 -13.74 15.52 18.17
N SER A 79 -15.05 15.64 18.11
CA SER A 79 -15.95 15.21 19.19
C SER A 79 -15.94 13.70 19.43
N SER A 80 -15.73 12.91 18.37
CA SER A 80 -15.73 11.44 18.44
C SER A 80 -14.37 10.87 18.86
N TYR A 81 -13.26 11.60 18.63
CA TYR A 81 -11.90 11.13 18.86
C TYR A 81 -11.07 12.10 19.71
N PRO A 82 -11.55 12.51 20.92
CA PRO A 82 -10.94 13.60 21.70
C PRO A 82 -9.49 13.31 22.11
N GLN A 83 -9.13 12.06 22.41
CA GLN A 83 -7.76 11.69 22.78
C GLN A 83 -6.78 11.86 21.61
N LEU A 84 -7.16 11.42 20.41
CA LEU A 84 -6.35 11.61 19.20
C LEU A 84 -6.12 13.10 18.92
N PHE A 85 -7.17 13.90 19.01
CA PHE A 85 -7.04 15.33 18.74
C PHE A 85 -6.26 16.07 19.84
N ALA A 86 -6.27 15.60 21.07
CA ALA A 86 -5.41 16.14 22.13
C ALA A 86 -3.92 15.90 21.83
N GLU A 87 -3.56 14.72 21.29
CA GLU A 87 -2.17 14.46 20.84
C GLU A 87 -1.78 15.35 19.67
N ILE A 88 -2.65 15.50 18.68
CA ILE A 88 -2.41 16.37 17.51
C ILE A 88 -2.23 17.82 17.96
N ASP A 89 -3.09 18.34 18.83
CA ASP A 89 -3.03 19.71 19.36
C ASP A 89 -1.74 19.93 20.17
N GLY A 90 -1.36 18.94 20.99
CA GLY A 90 -0.14 19.00 21.80
C GLY A 90 1.14 19.12 20.94
N ILE A 91 1.23 18.33 19.89
CA ILE A 91 2.38 18.39 18.96
C ILE A 91 2.35 19.69 18.14
N ALA A 92 1.19 20.10 17.64
CA ALA A 92 1.05 21.36 16.91
C ALA A 92 1.50 22.56 17.77
N ALA A 93 1.07 22.59 19.03
CA ALA A 93 1.48 23.63 19.99
C ALA A 93 2.99 23.59 20.29
N ALA A 94 3.59 22.40 20.47
CA ALA A 94 5.02 22.25 20.74
C ALA A 94 5.89 22.78 19.58
N LEU A 95 5.40 22.69 18.35
CA LEU A 95 6.08 23.20 17.15
C LEU A 95 5.58 24.59 16.72
N ASN A 96 4.65 25.19 17.46
CA ASN A 96 4.02 26.48 17.12
C ASN A 96 3.42 26.49 15.70
N GLU A 97 2.80 25.35 15.31
CA GLU A 97 2.17 25.19 14.02
C GLU A 97 0.64 25.15 14.14
N PRO A 98 -0.11 25.65 13.14
CA PRO A 98 -1.56 25.56 13.15
C PRO A 98 -2.03 24.12 13.02
N VAL A 99 -3.08 23.77 13.78
CA VAL A 99 -3.72 22.45 13.72
C VAL A 99 -4.35 22.18 12.35
N PRO A 100 -4.41 20.93 11.88
CA PRO A 100 -5.12 20.57 10.67
C PRO A 100 -6.62 20.87 10.80
N ARG A 101 -7.20 21.38 9.73
CA ARG A 101 -8.64 21.66 9.67
C ARG A 101 -9.46 20.37 9.61
N GLU A 102 -8.92 19.36 8.95
CA GLU A 102 -9.55 18.05 8.75
C GLU A 102 -8.49 16.96 8.98
N VAL A 103 -8.90 15.90 9.69
CA VAL A 103 -8.07 14.71 9.94
C VAL A 103 -8.79 13.49 9.38
N TYR A 104 -8.08 12.68 8.61
CA TYR A 104 -8.63 11.51 7.93
C TYR A 104 -7.94 10.24 8.38
N LEU A 105 -8.73 9.18 8.59
CA LEU A 105 -8.21 7.82 8.72
C LEU A 105 -8.05 7.23 7.32
N VAL A 106 -6.83 6.73 7.02
CA VAL A 106 -6.49 6.18 5.70
C VAL A 106 -5.99 4.73 5.81
N GLY A 107 -6.04 3.97 4.72
CA GLY A 107 -5.61 2.57 4.68
C GLY A 107 -4.12 2.36 4.41
N ASP A 108 -3.40 3.42 4.07
CA ASP A 108 -1.98 3.34 3.75
C ASP A 108 -1.13 3.30 5.01
N VAL A 109 0.04 2.65 4.92
CA VAL A 109 1.05 2.68 5.99
C VAL A 109 1.79 4.02 5.92
N ASN A 110 1.09 5.10 6.25
CA ASN A 110 1.59 6.46 6.12
C ASN A 110 0.91 7.40 7.12
N ALA A 111 1.59 8.49 7.47
CA ALA A 111 1.01 9.69 8.04
C ALA A 111 1.43 10.86 7.16
N PHE A 112 0.60 11.88 7.01
CA PHE A 112 0.96 13.06 6.25
C PHE A 112 0.15 14.28 6.67
N VAL A 113 0.75 15.45 6.51
CA VAL A 113 0.06 16.74 6.54
C VAL A 113 0.20 17.37 5.15
N ALA A 114 -0.86 17.95 4.61
CA ALA A 114 -0.84 18.55 3.28
C ALA A 114 -1.81 19.73 3.18
N ASP A 115 -1.43 20.75 2.41
CA ASP A 115 -2.33 21.82 2.02
C ASP A 115 -3.03 21.45 0.70
N ARG A 116 -4.34 21.31 0.73
CA ARG A 116 -5.16 20.84 -0.40
C ARG A 116 -6.27 21.81 -0.74
N GLY A 117 -6.68 21.76 -2.00
CA GLY A 117 -7.69 22.66 -2.56
C GLY A 117 -7.10 24.01 -3.00
N GLY A 118 -7.98 24.91 -3.42
CA GLY A 118 -7.59 26.26 -3.87
C GLY A 118 -6.88 26.30 -5.23
N ILE A 119 -6.38 27.50 -5.56
CA ILE A 119 -5.56 27.76 -6.76
C ILE A 119 -4.24 28.34 -6.29
N LEU A 120 -3.11 27.72 -6.65
CA LEU A 120 -1.77 28.16 -6.27
C LEU A 120 -1.58 28.33 -4.75
N GLY A 121 -2.28 27.51 -3.94
CA GLY A 121 -2.23 27.63 -2.47
C GLY A 121 -3.23 28.62 -1.87
N ILE A 122 -3.80 29.53 -2.68
CA ILE A 122 -4.82 30.48 -2.20
C ILE A 122 -6.13 29.74 -1.99
N GLY A 123 -6.68 29.78 -0.77
CA GLY A 123 -7.88 29.04 -0.39
C GLY A 123 -7.66 27.54 -0.15
N SER A 124 -6.41 27.10 -0.02
CA SER A 124 -6.08 25.75 0.46
C SER A 124 -6.41 25.60 1.95
N ARG A 125 -6.65 24.36 2.36
CA ARG A 125 -6.83 24.00 3.75
C ARG A 125 -5.84 22.91 4.13
N ARG A 126 -5.31 22.99 5.34
CA ARG A 126 -4.43 21.98 5.89
C ARG A 126 -5.24 20.76 6.30
N ILE A 127 -4.88 19.63 5.77
CA ILE A 127 -5.45 18.32 6.11
C ILE A 127 -4.37 17.41 6.64
N MET A 128 -4.76 16.42 7.43
CA MET A 128 -3.89 15.36 7.93
C MET A 128 -4.49 14.01 7.56
N GLY A 129 -3.66 13.08 7.10
CA GLY A 129 -4.02 11.67 6.96
C GLY A 129 -3.24 10.82 7.94
N LEU A 130 -3.92 9.90 8.62
CA LEU A 130 -3.35 8.98 9.60
C LEU A 130 -3.67 7.55 9.20
N GLY A 131 -2.65 6.74 8.98
CA GLY A 131 -2.79 5.34 8.59
C GLY A 131 -3.33 4.47 9.72
N LEU A 132 -4.44 3.79 9.50
CA LEU A 132 -4.92 2.76 10.43
C LEU A 132 -3.82 1.73 10.76
N PRO A 133 -3.02 1.23 9.77
CA PRO A 133 -1.95 0.29 10.08
C PRO A 133 -0.88 0.87 11.02
N LEU A 134 -0.56 2.17 10.91
CA LEU A 134 0.40 2.82 11.80
C LEU A 134 -0.14 2.98 13.21
N LEU A 135 -1.37 3.46 13.37
CA LEU A 135 -2.03 3.55 14.67
C LEU A 135 -2.10 2.19 15.36
N SER A 136 -2.27 1.11 14.59
CA SER A 136 -2.36 -0.25 15.13
C SER A 136 -1.01 -0.83 15.59
N THR A 137 0.10 -0.42 14.99
CA THR A 137 1.42 -1.04 15.22
C THR A 137 2.38 -0.19 16.03
N MET A 138 2.12 1.11 16.18
CA MET A 138 2.96 2.04 16.95
C MET A 138 2.53 2.14 18.41
N THR A 139 3.47 2.51 19.26
CA THR A 139 3.14 3.06 20.57
C THR A 139 2.75 4.53 20.45
N VAL A 140 2.06 5.08 21.48
CA VAL A 140 1.70 6.50 21.51
C VAL A 140 2.94 7.40 21.37
N SER A 141 4.06 7.04 22.02
CA SER A 141 5.31 7.81 21.92
C SER A 141 5.92 7.78 20.51
N GLN A 142 5.89 6.63 19.83
CA GLN A 142 6.34 6.51 18.43
C GLN A 142 5.43 7.32 17.51
N PHE A 143 4.12 7.25 17.73
CA PHE A 143 3.14 8.02 16.96
C PHE A 143 3.35 9.53 17.13
N ARG A 144 3.61 10.01 18.37
CA ARG A 144 4.00 11.41 18.63
C ARG A 144 5.23 11.82 17.83
N ALA A 145 6.24 10.97 17.75
CA ALA A 145 7.46 11.27 16.99
C ALA A 145 7.18 11.39 15.49
N VAL A 146 6.33 10.52 14.94
CA VAL A 146 5.92 10.60 13.54
C VAL A 146 5.06 11.84 13.29
N LEU A 147 4.11 12.17 14.17
CA LEU A 147 3.34 13.42 14.08
C LEU A 147 4.25 14.65 14.14
N ALA A 148 5.21 14.66 15.06
CA ALA A 148 6.16 15.78 15.17
C ALA A 148 6.99 15.95 13.90
N HIS A 149 7.41 14.84 13.26
CA HIS A 149 8.08 14.85 11.97
C HIS A 149 7.18 15.45 10.87
N GLU A 150 5.91 15.05 10.78
CA GLU A 150 4.97 15.59 9.78
C GLU A 150 4.68 17.07 9.98
N PHE A 151 4.51 17.52 11.22
CA PHE A 151 4.36 18.94 11.51
C PHE A 151 5.64 19.73 11.25
N ALA A 152 6.82 19.13 11.50
CA ALA A 152 8.11 19.77 11.31
C ALA A 152 8.37 20.17 9.85
N HIS A 153 7.75 19.48 8.89
CA HIS A 153 7.79 19.91 7.48
C HIS A 153 7.18 21.30 7.26
N TYR A 154 6.36 21.80 8.17
CA TYR A 154 5.74 23.13 8.10
C TYR A 154 6.44 24.17 8.97
N TYR A 155 7.33 23.73 9.86
CA TYR A 155 8.02 24.60 10.81
C TYR A 155 8.86 25.67 10.12
N GLY A 156 8.71 26.91 10.57
CA GLY A 156 9.50 28.04 10.07
C GLY A 156 9.18 28.49 8.65
N GLY A 157 8.06 28.04 8.06
CA GLY A 157 7.67 28.42 6.71
C GLY A 157 8.50 27.75 5.59
N ASP A 158 9.34 26.79 5.91
CA ASP A 158 10.20 26.08 4.95
C ASP A 158 9.40 25.39 3.83
N THR A 159 8.11 25.13 4.07
CA THR A 159 7.18 24.52 3.11
C THR A 159 6.34 25.53 2.33
N SER A 160 6.54 26.84 2.51
CA SER A 160 5.85 27.84 1.68
C SER A 160 6.03 27.61 0.18
N LEU A 161 7.15 26.98 -0.20
CA LEU A 161 7.45 26.56 -1.57
C LEU A 161 6.90 25.17 -1.93
N GLY A 162 6.51 24.36 -0.97
CA GLY A 162 5.98 22.99 -1.19
C GLY A 162 4.83 22.94 -2.21
N PRO A 163 3.79 23.77 -2.08
CA PRO A 163 2.69 23.84 -3.05
C PRO A 163 3.17 24.23 -4.46
N TRP A 164 4.16 25.13 -4.57
CA TRP A 164 4.72 25.55 -5.86
C TRP A 164 5.53 24.46 -6.52
N VAL A 165 6.38 23.75 -5.75
CA VAL A 165 7.15 22.61 -6.23
C VAL A 165 6.21 21.49 -6.69
N TYR A 166 5.19 21.15 -5.89
CA TYR A 166 4.18 20.16 -6.25
C TYR A 166 3.46 20.51 -7.55
N LYS A 167 3.00 21.76 -7.68
CA LYS A 167 2.30 22.24 -8.88
C LYS A 167 3.21 22.27 -10.10
N THR A 168 4.48 22.63 -9.93
CA THR A 168 5.47 22.58 -11.01
C THR A 168 5.69 21.15 -11.48
N LYS A 169 5.90 20.19 -10.56
CA LYS A 169 5.96 18.75 -10.91
C LYS A 169 4.71 18.32 -11.69
N SER A 170 3.53 18.65 -11.21
CA SER A 170 2.25 18.32 -11.86
C SER A 170 2.11 18.99 -13.23
N SER A 171 2.59 20.23 -13.40
CA SER A 171 2.57 20.93 -14.69
C SER A 171 3.50 20.26 -15.70
N ILE A 172 4.70 19.87 -15.30
CA ILE A 172 5.65 19.17 -16.17
C ILE A 172 5.09 17.80 -16.58
N VAL A 173 4.48 17.05 -15.66
CA VAL A 173 3.81 15.77 -16.00
C VAL A 173 2.73 16.00 -17.04
N ARG A 174 1.87 17.02 -16.88
CA ARG A 174 0.86 17.37 -17.89
C ARG A 174 1.47 17.77 -19.23
N VAL A 175 2.63 18.44 -19.24
CA VAL A 175 3.35 18.72 -20.48
C VAL A 175 3.66 17.42 -21.21
N PHE A 176 4.23 16.41 -20.51
CA PHE A 176 4.52 15.10 -21.11
C PHE A 176 3.27 14.39 -21.63
N GLU A 177 2.18 14.40 -20.88
CA GLU A 177 0.91 13.77 -21.27
C GLU A 177 0.32 14.43 -22.53
N ASN A 178 0.29 15.77 -22.55
CA ASN A 178 -0.30 16.53 -23.65
C ASN A 178 0.55 16.44 -24.93
N ILE A 179 1.89 16.60 -24.84
CA ILE A 179 2.76 16.40 -26.01
C ILE A 179 2.74 14.95 -26.49
N GLY A 180 2.62 13.96 -25.58
CA GLY A 180 2.45 12.56 -25.94
C GLY A 180 1.19 12.30 -26.76
N SER A 181 0.11 13.01 -26.46
CA SER A 181 -1.14 12.97 -27.26
C SER A 181 -0.95 13.55 -28.64
N VAL A 182 -0.24 14.70 -28.76
CA VAL A 182 0.12 15.30 -30.06
C VAL A 182 1.11 14.42 -30.83
N GLY A 183 2.05 13.78 -30.14
CA GLY A 183 3.03 12.86 -30.72
C GLY A 183 2.41 11.67 -31.46
N LYS A 184 1.21 11.23 -31.06
CA LYS A 184 0.46 10.20 -31.79
C LYS A 184 0.09 10.60 -33.22
N LEU A 185 0.10 11.89 -33.53
CA LEU A 185 -0.13 12.42 -34.86
C LEU A 185 1.14 12.46 -35.73
N ALA A 186 2.32 12.21 -35.13
CA ALA A 186 3.62 12.24 -35.80
C ALA A 186 3.87 10.99 -36.66
N ARG A 187 3.01 10.78 -37.68
CA ARG A 187 3.12 9.64 -38.62
C ARG A 187 4.18 9.83 -39.69
N ILE A 188 4.68 11.04 -39.87
CA ILE A 188 5.72 11.40 -40.84
C ILE A 188 7.04 11.50 -40.10
N ALA A 189 8.13 10.98 -40.66
CA ALA A 189 9.45 10.88 -40.03
C ALA A 189 9.95 12.21 -39.44
N ILE A 190 9.80 13.33 -40.15
CA ILE A 190 10.24 14.65 -39.67
C ILE A 190 9.49 15.12 -38.42
N LEU A 191 8.16 14.84 -38.33
CA LEU A 191 7.36 15.17 -37.17
C LEU A 191 7.74 14.28 -35.97
N GLY A 192 8.07 13.01 -36.25
CA GLY A 192 8.58 12.08 -35.25
C GLY A 192 9.91 12.52 -34.65
N VAL A 193 10.85 12.97 -35.47
CA VAL A 193 12.13 13.52 -35.03
C VAL A 193 11.91 14.78 -34.18
N MET A 194 11.09 15.71 -34.65
CA MET A 194 10.77 16.95 -33.92
C MET A 194 10.16 16.63 -32.53
N TYR A 195 9.19 15.72 -32.48
CA TYR A 195 8.61 15.25 -31.21
C TYR A 195 9.67 14.64 -30.30
N LEU A 196 10.53 13.76 -30.83
CA LEU A 196 11.56 13.07 -30.07
C LEU A 196 12.57 14.04 -29.46
N VAL A 197 13.00 15.07 -30.22
CA VAL A 197 13.91 16.12 -29.73
C VAL A 197 13.26 16.87 -28.56
N VAL A 198 12.00 17.33 -28.72
CA VAL A 198 11.28 18.07 -27.69
C VAL A 198 11.09 17.20 -26.43
N ALA A 199 10.63 15.96 -26.59
CA ALA A 199 10.43 15.04 -25.48
C ALA A 199 11.75 14.72 -24.74
N THR A 200 12.85 14.59 -25.48
CA THR A 200 14.17 14.33 -24.91
C THR A 200 14.68 15.52 -24.11
N LEU A 201 14.56 16.74 -24.63
CA LEU A 201 14.97 17.97 -23.92
C LEU A 201 14.15 18.17 -22.66
N LEU A 202 12.83 17.97 -22.73
CA LEU A 202 11.94 18.00 -21.54
C LEU A 202 12.33 16.94 -20.51
N LYS A 203 12.62 15.72 -20.94
CA LYS A 203 13.05 14.64 -20.05
C LYS A 203 14.35 15.00 -19.33
N TRP A 204 15.36 15.47 -20.04
CA TRP A 204 16.63 15.87 -19.44
C TRP A 204 16.46 17.00 -18.43
N TYR A 205 15.68 18.03 -18.81
CA TYR A 205 15.38 19.13 -17.90
C TYR A 205 14.64 18.63 -16.64
N PHE A 206 13.62 17.81 -16.81
CA PHE A 206 12.83 17.27 -15.69
C PHE A 206 13.68 16.40 -14.75
N MET A 207 14.58 15.59 -15.29
CA MET A 207 15.51 14.81 -14.48
C MET A 207 16.47 15.72 -13.68
N GLY A 208 16.96 16.79 -14.28
CA GLY A 208 17.76 17.80 -13.59
C GLY A 208 16.96 18.51 -12.49
N PHE A 209 15.73 18.93 -12.79
CA PHE A 209 14.79 19.51 -11.82
C PHE A 209 14.54 18.58 -10.63
N LEU A 210 14.23 17.31 -10.88
CA LEU A 210 13.99 16.34 -9.81
C LEU A 210 15.23 16.13 -8.92
N ARG A 211 16.44 16.06 -9.52
CA ARG A 211 17.68 15.94 -8.74
C ARG A 211 17.86 17.07 -7.74
N VAL A 212 17.65 18.30 -8.19
CA VAL A 212 17.82 19.48 -7.34
C VAL A 212 16.73 19.55 -6.28
N ILE A 213 15.46 19.38 -6.65
CA ILE A 213 14.35 19.44 -5.70
C ILE A 213 14.43 18.32 -4.67
N ASN A 214 14.83 17.11 -5.06
CA ASN A 214 14.96 16.00 -4.11
C ASN A 214 16.18 16.17 -3.19
N LEU A 215 17.23 16.87 -3.63
CA LEU A 215 18.31 17.28 -2.71
C LEU A 215 17.79 18.21 -1.62
N VAL A 216 16.93 19.17 -1.98
CA VAL A 216 16.27 20.07 -1.01
C VAL A 216 15.35 19.27 -0.09
N SER A 217 14.50 18.39 -0.65
CA SER A 217 13.61 17.51 0.13
C SER A 217 14.38 16.70 1.18
N ARG A 218 15.47 16.02 0.79
CA ARG A 218 16.26 15.23 1.75
C ARG A 218 16.83 16.05 2.91
N ARG A 219 17.17 17.31 2.68
CA ARG A 219 17.59 18.19 3.78
C ARG A 219 16.45 18.60 4.69
N GLN A 220 15.26 18.78 4.13
CA GLN A 220 14.05 19.02 4.91
C GLN A 220 13.70 17.80 5.79
N GLU A 221 13.91 16.57 5.28
CA GLU A 221 13.74 15.34 6.06
C GLU A 221 14.64 15.32 7.31
N TYR A 222 15.95 15.59 7.16
CA TYR A 222 16.85 15.65 8.32
C TYR A 222 16.45 16.73 9.32
N ARG A 223 15.94 17.88 8.84
CA ARG A 223 15.46 18.94 9.73
C ARG A 223 14.17 18.53 10.44
N ALA A 224 13.28 17.83 9.75
CA ALA A 224 12.06 17.29 10.36
C ALA A 224 12.40 16.21 11.42
N ASP A 225 13.38 15.36 11.13
CA ASP A 225 13.88 14.37 12.10
C ASP A 225 14.48 15.03 13.35
N GLU A 226 15.27 16.08 13.17
CA GLU A 226 15.84 16.89 14.27
C GLU A 226 14.73 17.42 15.19
N LEU A 227 13.72 18.09 14.62
CA LEU A 227 12.59 18.64 15.37
C LEU A 227 11.76 17.55 16.05
N ALA A 228 11.53 16.42 15.37
CA ALA A 228 10.87 15.26 15.95
C ALA A 228 11.65 14.69 17.15
N CYS A 229 12.99 14.60 17.05
CA CYS A 229 13.84 14.21 18.17
C CYS A 229 13.71 15.17 19.36
N MET A 230 13.66 16.47 19.09
CA MET A 230 13.54 17.50 20.15
C MET A 230 12.17 17.43 20.87
N VAL A 231 11.09 17.16 20.15
CA VAL A 231 9.72 17.17 20.68
C VAL A 231 9.34 15.84 21.31
N ALA A 232 9.65 14.73 20.65
CA ALA A 232 9.17 13.41 21.04
C ALA A 232 10.27 12.41 21.44
N GLY A 233 11.53 12.80 21.28
CA GLY A 233 12.69 11.98 21.63
C GLY A 233 13.24 11.16 20.45
N ARG A 234 14.59 11.01 20.44
CA ARG A 234 15.28 10.31 19.37
C ARG A 234 14.92 8.82 19.28
N THR A 235 14.77 8.17 20.43
CA THR A 235 14.45 6.73 20.50
C THR A 235 13.09 6.45 19.90
N ASN A 236 12.11 7.31 20.20
CA ASN A 236 10.75 7.19 19.67
C ASN A 236 10.71 7.44 18.15
N LEU A 237 11.51 8.39 17.64
CA LEU A 237 11.63 8.60 16.20
C LEU A 237 12.27 7.37 15.51
N ILE A 238 13.39 6.87 16.03
CA ILE A 238 14.09 5.72 15.45
C ILE A 238 13.16 4.50 15.38
N TYR A 239 12.52 4.15 16.48
CA TYR A 239 11.58 3.03 16.51
C TYR A 239 10.33 3.29 15.65
N GLY A 240 9.83 4.54 15.62
CA GLY A 240 8.74 4.93 14.74
C GLY A 240 9.06 4.69 13.28
N LEU A 241 10.24 5.14 12.81
CA LEU A 241 10.73 4.90 11.44
C LEU A 241 10.86 3.41 11.13
N GLN A 242 11.44 2.62 12.05
CA GLN A 242 11.56 1.17 11.88
C GLN A 242 10.17 0.51 11.81
N THR A 243 9.23 0.93 12.67
CA THR A 243 7.86 0.41 12.68
C THR A 243 7.13 0.71 11.37
N ILE A 244 7.29 1.91 10.79
CA ILE A 244 6.76 2.23 9.45
C ILE A 244 7.23 1.21 8.41
N HIS A 245 8.53 0.91 8.37
CA HIS A 245 9.09 -0.02 7.39
C HIS A 245 8.67 -1.47 7.64
N ARG A 246 8.61 -1.91 8.89
CA ARG A 246 8.11 -3.25 9.28
C ARG A 246 6.64 -3.42 8.87
N THR A 247 5.82 -2.44 9.22
CA THR A 247 4.38 -2.44 8.88
C THR A 247 4.16 -2.40 7.36
N SER A 248 4.95 -1.59 6.64
CA SER A 248 4.89 -1.52 5.17
C SER A 248 5.25 -2.85 4.50
N ALA A 249 6.15 -3.63 5.08
CA ALA A 249 6.51 -4.97 4.59
C ALA A 249 5.38 -6.00 4.86
N ALA A 250 4.67 -5.88 5.98
CA ALA A 250 3.65 -6.83 6.42
C ALA A 250 2.26 -6.55 5.81
N TRP A 251 1.86 -5.28 5.76
CA TRP A 251 0.50 -4.85 5.47
C TRP A 251 -0.11 -5.40 4.19
N PRO A 252 0.57 -5.37 3.00
CA PRO A 252 -0.01 -5.88 1.78
C PRO A 252 -0.35 -7.37 1.84
N SER A 253 0.52 -8.18 2.46
CA SER A 253 0.31 -9.62 2.62
C SER A 253 -0.80 -9.90 3.61
N TYR A 254 -0.77 -9.23 4.78
CA TYR A 254 -1.82 -9.34 5.78
C TYR A 254 -3.20 -8.98 5.22
N TRP A 255 -3.31 -7.82 4.57
CA TRP A 255 -4.58 -7.40 3.99
C TRP A 255 -5.10 -8.39 2.94
N LYS A 256 -4.23 -8.81 2.03
CA LYS A 256 -4.61 -9.70 0.91
C LYS A 256 -4.96 -11.12 1.37
N GLN A 257 -4.23 -11.65 2.35
CA GLN A 257 -4.34 -13.06 2.74
C GLN A 257 -5.32 -13.28 3.89
N GLU A 258 -5.41 -12.31 4.83
CA GLU A 258 -6.18 -12.48 6.04
C GLU A 258 -7.50 -11.68 6.01
N VAL A 259 -7.45 -10.39 5.68
CA VAL A 259 -8.62 -9.50 5.80
C VAL A 259 -9.54 -9.56 4.58
N ALA A 260 -8.98 -9.44 3.37
CA ALA A 260 -9.78 -9.35 2.15
C ALA A 260 -10.67 -10.57 1.88
N PRO A 261 -10.25 -11.83 2.17
CA PRO A 261 -11.13 -12.99 2.03
C PRO A 261 -12.33 -12.93 2.97
N ILE A 262 -12.12 -12.49 4.21
CA ILE A 262 -13.18 -12.36 5.23
C ILE A 262 -14.19 -11.27 4.83
N LEU A 263 -13.68 -10.13 4.34
CA LEU A 263 -14.52 -9.06 3.78
C LEU A 263 -15.33 -9.53 2.58
N GLY A 264 -14.75 -10.36 1.72
CA GLY A 264 -15.43 -10.97 0.58
C GLY A 264 -16.64 -11.83 0.95
N GLU A 265 -16.66 -12.36 2.16
CA GLU A 265 -17.77 -13.13 2.76
C GLU A 265 -18.75 -12.25 3.58
N GLY A 266 -18.65 -10.92 3.48
CA GLY A 266 -19.51 -9.98 4.21
C GLY A 266 -19.21 -9.85 5.71
N ASN A 267 -18.00 -10.23 6.12
CA ASN A 267 -17.59 -10.15 7.52
C ASN A 267 -16.41 -9.20 7.71
N LEU A 268 -16.28 -8.66 8.92
CA LEU A 268 -15.17 -7.82 9.35
C LEU A 268 -14.55 -8.39 10.63
N VAL A 269 -13.24 -8.37 10.69
CA VAL A 269 -12.44 -8.73 11.88
C VAL A 269 -11.78 -7.49 12.48
N ALA A 270 -11.23 -7.60 13.69
CA ALA A 270 -10.36 -6.59 14.27
C ALA A 270 -9.08 -6.45 13.42
N VAL A 271 -9.05 -5.47 12.52
CA VAL A 271 -7.99 -5.31 11.52
C VAL A 271 -6.65 -4.95 12.18
N GLY A 272 -6.66 -4.03 13.14
CA GLY A 272 -5.44 -3.59 13.82
C GLY A 272 -4.86 -4.64 14.76
N ASP A 273 -5.73 -5.29 15.57
CA ASP A 273 -5.32 -6.41 16.43
C ASP A 273 -4.77 -7.57 15.61
N GLY A 274 -5.46 -7.92 14.52
CA GLY A 274 -5.01 -8.97 13.60
C GLY A 274 -3.66 -8.66 12.97
N LEU A 275 -3.41 -7.42 12.55
CA LEU A 275 -2.11 -7.00 12.00
C LEU A 275 -0.99 -7.20 13.02
N THR A 276 -1.22 -6.78 14.26
CA THR A 276 -0.22 -6.91 15.34
C THR A 276 0.10 -8.38 15.61
N ARG A 277 -0.92 -9.24 15.69
CA ARG A 277 -0.75 -10.70 15.83
C ARG A 277 -0.02 -11.30 14.64
N PHE A 278 -0.40 -10.95 13.41
CA PHE A 278 0.25 -11.39 12.18
C PHE A 278 1.76 -11.09 12.20
N MET A 279 2.12 -9.86 12.54
CA MET A 279 3.53 -9.43 12.62
C MET A 279 4.30 -10.08 13.76
N SER A 280 3.63 -10.60 14.79
CA SER A 280 4.26 -11.27 15.94
C SER A 280 4.49 -12.77 15.71
N VAL A 281 3.95 -13.38 14.65
CA VAL A 281 4.24 -14.78 14.29
C VAL A 281 5.73 -14.92 13.98
N PRO A 282 6.47 -15.86 14.63
CA PRO A 282 7.92 -15.91 14.55
C PRO A 282 8.48 -15.93 13.12
N GLN A 283 7.92 -16.73 12.23
CA GLN A 283 8.38 -16.87 10.85
C GLN A 283 8.12 -15.57 10.04
N ILE A 284 7.01 -14.90 10.31
CA ILE A 284 6.64 -13.64 9.67
C ILE A 284 7.51 -12.50 10.20
N SER A 285 7.70 -12.44 11.53
CA SER A 285 8.58 -11.45 12.15
C SER A 285 10.01 -11.57 11.61
N GLU A 286 10.55 -12.79 11.53
CA GLU A 286 11.88 -13.02 10.96
C GLU A 286 12.01 -12.59 9.50
N ALA A 287 11.00 -12.86 8.68
CA ALA A 287 10.96 -12.41 7.28
C ALA A 287 10.91 -10.88 7.16
N ILE A 288 10.13 -10.22 8.02
CA ILE A 288 10.07 -8.76 8.11
C ILE A 288 11.43 -8.20 8.54
N ASP A 289 12.05 -8.79 9.57
CA ASP A 289 13.36 -8.35 10.09
C ASP A 289 14.46 -8.50 9.04
N LYS A 290 14.51 -9.61 8.34
CA LYS A 290 15.44 -9.81 7.20
C LYS A 290 15.25 -8.76 6.10
N THR A 291 13.99 -8.38 5.83
CA THR A 291 13.68 -7.34 4.84
C THR A 291 14.17 -5.98 5.31
N LEU A 292 13.97 -5.64 6.59
CA LEU A 292 14.44 -4.40 7.19
C LEU A 292 15.98 -4.34 7.23
N GLU A 293 16.64 -5.42 7.66
CA GLU A 293 18.10 -5.52 7.69
C GLU A 293 18.72 -5.37 6.30
N LYS A 294 18.12 -6.03 5.29
CA LYS A 294 18.53 -5.88 3.90
C LYS A 294 18.42 -4.42 3.46
N ARG A 295 17.32 -3.75 3.78
CA ARG A 295 17.12 -2.35 3.47
C ARG A 295 18.17 -1.46 4.14
N LEU A 296 18.38 -1.63 5.43
CA LEU A 296 19.40 -0.88 6.20
C LEU A 296 20.83 -1.05 5.63
N ARG A 297 21.14 -2.24 5.09
CA ARG A 297 22.47 -2.54 4.53
C ARG A 297 22.65 -2.08 3.10
N GLU A 298 21.63 -2.26 2.25
CA GLU A 298 21.76 -2.16 0.78
C GLU A 298 21.17 -0.89 0.19
N GLU A 299 20.25 -0.21 0.90
CA GLU A 299 19.63 1.02 0.40
C GLU A 299 20.69 2.12 0.27
N LYS A 300 20.75 2.69 -0.93
CA LYS A 300 21.65 3.81 -1.25
C LYS A 300 20.83 5.00 -1.68
N THR A 301 21.29 6.19 -1.32
CA THR A 301 20.68 7.44 -1.79
C THR A 301 20.66 7.48 -3.31
N GLN A 302 19.46 7.52 -3.89
CA GLN A 302 19.31 7.78 -5.32
C GLN A 302 18.96 9.26 -5.55
N PRO A 303 19.44 9.86 -6.65
CA PRO A 303 19.17 11.28 -6.93
C PRO A 303 17.68 11.63 -7.06
N TYR A 304 16.84 10.63 -7.29
CA TYR A 304 15.40 10.78 -7.51
C TYR A 304 14.54 10.47 -6.27
N ASP A 305 15.15 9.98 -5.18
CA ASP A 305 14.44 9.72 -3.93
C ASP A 305 14.18 11.02 -3.18
N THR A 306 12.98 11.17 -2.67
CA THR A 306 12.55 12.31 -1.86
C THR A 306 13.04 12.18 -0.42
N HIS A 307 13.20 10.95 0.07
CA HIS A 307 13.67 10.66 1.43
C HIS A 307 15.09 10.10 1.40
N PRO A 308 15.91 10.42 2.42
CA PRO A 308 17.18 9.74 2.64
C PRO A 308 16.97 8.27 2.98
N PRO A 309 17.99 7.39 2.79
CA PRO A 309 17.95 6.03 3.28
C PRO A 309 17.65 5.96 4.78
N LEU A 310 16.90 4.93 5.17
CA LEU A 310 16.52 4.74 6.58
C LEU A 310 17.75 4.71 7.51
N ARG A 311 18.84 4.04 7.09
CA ARG A 311 20.08 3.98 7.85
C ARG A 311 20.62 5.39 8.14
N ASP A 312 20.70 6.24 7.11
CA ASP A 312 21.28 7.58 7.23
C ASP A 312 20.44 8.47 8.16
N ARG A 313 19.09 8.31 8.14
CA ARG A 313 18.18 9.00 9.07
C ARG A 313 18.37 8.53 10.51
N ILE A 314 18.51 7.21 10.73
CA ILE A 314 18.77 6.64 12.06
C ILE A 314 20.12 7.12 12.60
N GLU A 315 21.18 7.09 11.79
CA GLU A 315 22.50 7.58 12.18
C GLU A 315 22.46 9.07 12.55
N ALA A 316 21.77 9.90 11.77
CA ALA A 316 21.58 11.31 12.09
C ALA A 316 20.79 11.51 13.39
N ALA A 317 19.73 10.75 13.61
CA ALA A 317 18.93 10.80 14.84
C ALA A 317 19.75 10.38 16.08
N MET A 318 20.65 9.41 15.95
CA MET A 318 21.52 8.98 17.06
C MET A 318 22.47 10.06 17.56
N ALA A 319 22.76 11.08 16.77
CA ALA A 319 23.59 12.22 17.20
C ALA A 319 22.90 13.13 18.22
N PHE A 320 21.58 13.04 18.39
CA PHE A 320 20.84 13.82 19.38
C PHE A 320 20.94 13.22 20.79
N PRO A 321 20.74 14.03 21.85
CA PRO A 321 20.75 13.56 23.24
C PRO A 321 19.78 12.42 23.47
N ALA A 322 20.06 11.56 24.45
CA ALA A 322 19.15 10.51 24.87
C ALA A 322 17.85 11.10 25.43
N ASP A 323 16.75 10.36 25.27
CA ASP A 323 15.44 10.79 25.74
C ASP A 323 15.39 10.85 27.25
N THR A 324 14.85 11.95 27.78
CA THR A 324 14.59 12.15 29.21
C THR A 324 13.10 12.13 29.53
N ALA A 325 12.23 12.21 28.50
CA ALA A 325 10.78 12.24 28.67
C ALA A 325 10.19 10.86 29.00
N PRO A 326 9.13 10.78 29.81
CA PRO A 326 8.40 9.54 30.05
C PRO A 326 7.88 8.96 28.74
N GLN A 327 8.06 7.64 28.57
CA GLN A 327 7.59 6.94 27.38
C GLN A 327 6.19 6.39 27.61
N ASP A 328 5.28 6.66 26.67
CA ASP A 328 3.96 6.06 26.61
C ASP A 328 4.00 4.86 25.65
N SER A 329 4.11 3.67 26.22
CA SER A 329 4.21 2.40 25.48
C SER A 329 2.85 1.81 25.09
N ARG A 330 1.73 2.47 25.46
CA ARG A 330 0.41 2.01 25.07
C ARG A 330 0.27 2.03 23.54
N PRO A 331 -0.48 1.09 22.93
CA PRO A 331 -0.75 1.11 21.50
C PRO A 331 -1.41 2.42 21.07
N ALA A 332 -0.96 3.04 19.97
CA ALA A 332 -1.54 4.29 19.50
C ALA A 332 -3.01 4.15 19.05
N ALA A 333 -3.44 2.94 18.73
CA ALA A 333 -4.84 2.63 18.41
C ALA A 333 -5.82 3.04 19.53
N ILE A 334 -5.38 3.08 20.80
CA ILE A 334 -6.26 3.53 21.91
C ILE A 334 -6.75 4.97 21.75
N LEU A 335 -6.01 5.79 20.98
CA LEU A 335 -6.38 7.17 20.70
C LEU A 335 -7.66 7.29 19.87
N LEU A 336 -8.06 6.21 19.19
CA LEU A 336 -9.33 6.12 18.48
C LEU A 336 -10.52 5.75 19.42
N GLY A 337 -10.27 5.50 20.70
CA GLY A 337 -11.32 5.08 21.65
C GLY A 337 -11.88 3.71 21.29
N ASP A 338 -13.10 3.67 20.75
CA ASP A 338 -13.69 2.42 20.23
C ASP A 338 -13.08 2.08 18.85
N LEU A 339 -12.01 1.31 18.88
CA LEU A 339 -11.28 0.89 17.67
C LEU A 339 -12.16 0.08 16.72
N GLN A 340 -12.99 -0.81 17.23
CA GLN A 340 -13.88 -1.64 16.41
C GLN A 340 -14.85 -0.78 15.60
N THR A 341 -15.48 0.21 16.22
CA THR A 341 -16.36 1.15 15.53
C THR A 341 -15.58 2.00 14.51
N ALA A 342 -14.36 2.43 14.83
CA ALA A 342 -13.52 3.20 13.92
C ALA A 342 -13.12 2.37 12.69
N GLU A 343 -12.73 1.11 12.87
CA GLU A 343 -12.39 0.17 11.80
C GLU A 343 -13.60 -0.14 10.91
N MET A 344 -14.78 -0.36 11.50
CA MET A 344 -16.02 -0.61 10.76
C MET A 344 -16.35 0.57 9.85
N LYS A 345 -16.40 1.78 10.41
CA LYS A 345 -16.65 3.01 9.63
C LYS A 345 -15.61 3.22 8.53
N PHE A 346 -14.34 2.93 8.83
CA PHE A 346 -13.25 3.05 7.85
C PHE A 346 -13.43 2.08 6.67
N VAL A 347 -13.75 0.80 6.94
CA VAL A 347 -13.96 -0.20 5.90
C VAL A 347 -15.18 0.12 5.07
N GLU A 348 -16.31 0.48 5.68
CA GLU A 348 -17.54 0.90 4.97
C GLU A 348 -17.31 2.14 4.10
N HIS A 349 -16.51 3.11 4.57
CA HIS A 349 -16.16 4.30 3.80
C HIS A 349 -15.26 3.98 2.60
N THR A 350 -14.31 3.05 2.79
CA THR A 350 -13.28 2.72 1.79
C THR A 350 -13.83 1.81 0.68
N PHE A 351 -14.71 0.89 1.04
CA PHE A 351 -15.30 -0.10 0.12
C PHE A 351 -16.76 0.22 -0.14
N THR A 352 -17.00 1.22 -1.00
CA THR A 352 -18.34 1.73 -1.33
C THR A 352 -19.27 0.70 -1.98
N ASP A 353 -18.72 -0.40 -2.51
CA ASP A 353 -19.50 -1.53 -3.04
C ASP A 353 -20.16 -2.36 -1.93
N LEU A 354 -19.69 -2.23 -0.70
CA LEU A 354 -20.32 -2.83 0.47
C LEU A 354 -21.47 -1.94 0.94
N LYS A 355 -22.67 -2.51 1.09
CA LYS A 355 -23.80 -1.75 1.65
C LYS A 355 -23.47 -1.42 3.12
N ALA A 356 -23.63 -0.15 3.48
CA ALA A 356 -23.46 0.26 4.88
C ALA A 356 -24.33 -0.59 5.82
N GLY A 357 -23.76 -1.07 6.90
CA GLY A 357 -24.43 -1.95 7.86
C GLY A 357 -24.60 -3.40 7.41
N SER A 358 -23.99 -3.81 6.28
CA SER A 358 -24.04 -5.20 5.80
C SER A 358 -22.90 -6.07 6.33
N LEU A 359 -21.89 -5.46 6.95
CA LEU A 359 -20.75 -6.18 7.51
C LEU A 359 -21.08 -6.72 8.90
N HIS A 360 -20.79 -7.98 9.12
CA HIS A 360 -20.89 -8.62 10.41
C HIS A 360 -19.52 -8.72 11.07
N TYR A 361 -19.38 -8.18 12.27
CA TYR A 361 -18.14 -8.33 13.01
C TYR A 361 -17.98 -9.77 13.51
N VAL A 362 -16.80 -10.34 13.27
CA VAL A 362 -16.42 -11.68 13.71
C VAL A 362 -15.09 -11.61 14.45
N PRO A 363 -15.03 -12.02 15.73
CA PRO A 363 -13.76 -12.08 16.43
C PRO A 363 -12.84 -13.17 15.83
N TRP A 364 -11.53 -12.96 15.88
CA TRP A 364 -10.55 -13.84 15.23
C TRP A 364 -10.65 -15.32 15.63
N ASN A 365 -11.00 -15.61 16.88
CA ASN A 365 -11.21 -16.97 17.37
C ASN A 365 -12.45 -17.67 16.78
N GLU A 366 -13.38 -16.93 16.17
CA GLU A 366 -14.59 -17.45 15.55
C GLU A 366 -14.48 -17.51 14.00
N VAL A 367 -13.44 -16.94 13.41
CA VAL A 367 -13.26 -16.88 11.94
C VAL A 367 -13.27 -18.27 11.32
N ALA A 368 -12.64 -19.26 11.94
CA ALA A 368 -12.63 -20.64 11.46
C ALA A 368 -14.04 -21.18 11.27
N LEU A 369 -14.90 -21.04 12.30
CA LEU A 369 -16.25 -21.62 12.33
C LEU A 369 -17.26 -20.79 11.53
N ARG A 370 -17.20 -19.46 11.63
CA ARG A 370 -18.25 -18.60 11.06
C ARG A 370 -17.96 -18.16 9.62
N VAL A 371 -16.69 -18.20 9.19
CA VAL A 371 -16.29 -17.70 7.86
C VAL A 371 -15.60 -18.79 7.05
N THR A 372 -14.49 -19.36 7.57
CA THR A 372 -13.61 -20.21 6.77
C THR A 372 -14.28 -21.53 6.39
N ILE A 373 -14.80 -22.27 7.36
CA ILE A 373 -15.44 -23.56 7.11
C ILE A 373 -16.68 -23.42 6.21
N PRO A 374 -17.63 -22.50 6.45
CA PRO A 374 -18.77 -22.31 5.56
C PRO A 374 -18.38 -21.90 4.13
N SER A 375 -17.35 -21.05 3.97
CA SER A 375 -16.84 -20.66 2.65
C SER A 375 -16.25 -21.85 1.89
N TRP A 376 -15.44 -22.66 2.57
CA TRP A 376 -14.90 -23.90 1.96
C TRP A 376 -15.97 -24.89 1.62
N GLN A 377 -16.99 -25.06 2.47
CA GLN A 377 -18.09 -25.99 2.20
C GLN A 377 -18.80 -25.57 0.90
N ARG A 378 -19.20 -24.30 0.77
CA ARG A 378 -19.82 -23.79 -0.46
C ARG A 378 -18.93 -24.01 -1.69
N PHE A 379 -17.62 -23.74 -1.56
CA PHE A 379 -16.67 -23.89 -2.66
C PHE A 379 -16.50 -25.35 -3.10
N VAL A 380 -16.40 -26.26 -2.14
CA VAL A 380 -16.28 -27.71 -2.43
C VAL A 380 -17.59 -28.29 -2.97
N ASP A 381 -18.75 -27.85 -2.48
CA ASP A 381 -20.06 -28.27 -2.96
C ASP A 381 -20.28 -27.83 -4.43
N GLU A 382 -19.93 -26.58 -4.76
CA GLU A 382 -20.03 -26.02 -6.12
C GLU A 382 -19.20 -26.81 -7.15
N TYR A 383 -18.02 -27.27 -6.73
CA TYR A 383 -17.09 -28.01 -7.61
C TYR A 383 -16.86 -29.48 -7.19
N SER A 384 -17.87 -30.09 -6.58
CA SER A 384 -17.79 -31.43 -6.01
C SER A 384 -17.34 -32.52 -7.00
N ASP A 385 -17.69 -32.37 -8.27
CA ASP A 385 -17.28 -33.31 -9.33
C ASP A 385 -15.75 -33.39 -9.51
N ALA A 386 -15.04 -32.28 -9.22
CA ALA A 386 -13.59 -32.23 -9.36
C ALA A 386 -12.84 -33.01 -8.26
N VAL A 387 -13.49 -33.25 -7.12
CA VAL A 387 -12.92 -33.96 -5.97
C VAL A 387 -13.59 -35.34 -5.74
N LYS A 388 -14.46 -35.75 -6.67
CA LYS A 388 -15.17 -37.04 -6.61
C LYS A 388 -14.17 -38.20 -6.72
N ASN A 389 -14.31 -39.17 -5.82
CA ASN A 389 -13.44 -40.35 -5.74
C ASN A 389 -11.96 -40.04 -5.42
N VAL A 390 -11.64 -38.84 -4.97
CA VAL A 390 -10.29 -38.48 -4.53
C VAL A 390 -10.18 -38.78 -3.04
N THR A 391 -9.09 -39.44 -2.66
CA THR A 391 -8.67 -39.62 -1.25
C THR A 391 -7.46 -38.77 -0.94
N ALA A 392 -7.16 -38.53 0.33
CA ALA A 392 -6.02 -37.76 0.74
C ALA A 392 -4.70 -38.27 0.13
N GLU A 393 -4.47 -39.61 0.13
CA GLU A 393 -3.24 -40.17 -0.41
C GLU A 393 -3.14 -40.09 -1.94
N SER A 394 -4.28 -40.01 -2.66
CA SER A 394 -4.31 -39.93 -4.13
C SER A 394 -4.18 -38.49 -4.67
N ILE A 395 -4.13 -37.45 -3.81
CA ILE A 395 -4.00 -36.06 -4.25
C ILE A 395 -2.83 -35.85 -5.22
N PRO A 396 -1.61 -36.39 -5.02
CA PRO A 396 -0.50 -36.20 -5.94
C PRO A 396 -0.81 -36.64 -7.38
N ASP A 397 -1.65 -37.68 -7.57
CA ASP A 397 -2.03 -38.20 -8.87
C ASP A 397 -2.92 -37.20 -9.65
N HIS A 398 -3.57 -36.25 -8.93
CA HIS A 398 -4.41 -35.20 -9.50
C HIS A 398 -3.70 -33.86 -9.70
N VAL A 399 -2.49 -33.67 -9.13
CA VAL A 399 -1.72 -32.44 -9.29
C VAL A 399 -1.47 -32.06 -10.75
N PRO A 400 -1.13 -32.98 -11.66
CA PRO A 400 -0.96 -32.65 -13.09
C PRO A 400 -2.24 -32.16 -13.77
N ALA A 401 -3.42 -32.52 -13.27
CA ALA A 401 -4.73 -32.11 -13.81
C ALA A 401 -5.22 -30.75 -13.27
N LEU A 402 -4.54 -30.13 -12.27
CA LEU A 402 -4.96 -28.86 -11.67
C LEU A 402 -5.16 -27.72 -12.69
N PRO A 403 -4.33 -27.56 -13.76
CA PRO A 403 -4.58 -26.52 -14.77
C PRO A 403 -5.92 -26.70 -15.50
N GLU A 404 -6.29 -27.93 -15.83
CA GLU A 404 -7.55 -28.23 -16.49
C GLU A 404 -8.74 -28.01 -15.55
N ILE A 405 -8.67 -28.54 -14.33
CA ILE A 405 -9.68 -28.32 -13.29
C ILE A 405 -9.87 -26.84 -13.05
N GLY A 406 -8.77 -26.07 -12.91
CA GLY A 406 -8.79 -24.63 -12.69
C GLY A 406 -9.43 -23.83 -13.83
N SER A 407 -9.41 -24.36 -15.06
CA SER A 407 -10.08 -23.73 -16.21
C SER A 407 -11.61 -23.75 -16.08
N ARG A 408 -12.16 -24.68 -15.31
CA ARG A 408 -13.60 -24.85 -15.05
C ARG A 408 -14.09 -24.05 -13.86
N ILE A 409 -13.17 -23.58 -12.97
CA ILE A 409 -13.49 -22.79 -11.79
C ILE A 409 -13.66 -21.32 -12.21
N ARG A 410 -14.87 -20.78 -12.01
CA ARG A 410 -15.20 -19.39 -12.34
C ARG A 410 -14.65 -18.42 -11.30
N ASP A 411 -14.26 -17.23 -11.74
CA ASP A 411 -13.99 -16.12 -10.81
C ASP A 411 -15.32 -15.53 -10.32
N PRO A 412 -15.56 -15.42 -9.00
CA PRO A 412 -16.76 -14.79 -8.46
C PRO A 412 -16.95 -13.34 -8.94
N LYS A 413 -15.85 -12.64 -9.27
CA LYS A 413 -15.87 -11.27 -9.80
C LYS A 413 -15.89 -11.20 -11.33
N GLY A 414 -15.96 -12.34 -12.03
CA GLY A 414 -15.97 -12.39 -13.49
C GLY A 414 -14.67 -11.95 -14.17
N MET A 415 -13.56 -11.85 -13.42
CA MET A 415 -12.26 -11.44 -13.97
C MET A 415 -11.60 -12.57 -14.76
N LEU A 416 -10.87 -12.21 -15.82
CA LEU A 416 -10.04 -13.17 -16.55
C LEU A 416 -8.80 -13.52 -15.72
N LEU A 417 -8.81 -14.72 -15.15
CA LEU A 417 -7.68 -15.24 -14.38
C LEU A 417 -6.55 -15.70 -15.31
N SER A 418 -5.30 -15.46 -14.89
CA SER A 418 -4.14 -16.05 -15.54
C SER A 418 -4.13 -17.59 -15.38
N PRO A 419 -3.43 -18.35 -16.24
CA PRO A 419 -3.30 -19.80 -16.09
C PRO A 419 -2.81 -20.23 -14.70
N GLU A 420 -1.85 -19.49 -14.15
CA GLU A 420 -1.30 -19.75 -12.81
C GLU A 420 -2.35 -19.51 -11.70
N GLN A 421 -3.13 -18.44 -11.80
CA GLN A 421 -4.21 -18.17 -10.85
C GLN A 421 -5.29 -19.25 -10.88
N ARG A 422 -5.65 -19.74 -12.06
CA ARG A 422 -6.61 -20.86 -12.22
C ARG A 422 -6.10 -22.13 -11.57
N THR A 423 -4.84 -22.49 -11.84
CA THR A 423 -4.19 -23.65 -11.22
C THR A 423 -4.14 -23.52 -9.70
N GLY A 424 -3.80 -22.34 -9.18
CA GLY A 424 -3.81 -22.06 -7.74
C GLY A 424 -5.21 -22.22 -7.11
N ARG A 425 -6.27 -21.85 -7.83
CA ARG A 425 -7.65 -22.07 -7.36
C ARG A 425 -8.03 -23.54 -7.29
N ALA A 426 -7.63 -24.33 -8.28
CA ALA A 426 -7.84 -25.77 -8.23
C ALA A 426 -7.07 -26.41 -7.06
N ALA A 427 -5.83 -26.00 -6.83
CA ALA A 427 -5.06 -26.44 -5.66
C ALA A 427 -5.77 -26.05 -4.35
N GLY A 428 -6.33 -24.83 -4.28
CA GLY A 428 -7.15 -24.38 -3.16
C GLY A 428 -8.42 -25.22 -2.93
N LEU A 429 -9.08 -25.66 -4.00
CA LEU A 429 -10.25 -26.56 -3.90
C LEU A 429 -9.88 -27.88 -3.24
N PHE A 430 -8.78 -28.52 -3.68
CA PHE A 430 -8.32 -29.77 -3.09
C PHE A 430 -7.89 -29.57 -1.61
N ALA A 431 -7.23 -28.45 -1.32
CA ALA A 431 -6.83 -28.13 0.05
C ALA A 431 -8.03 -27.89 0.98
N ALA A 432 -9.04 -27.18 0.51
CA ALA A 432 -10.28 -26.96 1.25
C ALA A 432 -11.03 -28.29 1.48
N ALA A 433 -11.14 -29.13 0.43
CA ALA A 433 -11.79 -30.44 0.53
C ALA A 433 -11.08 -31.38 1.51
N LEU A 434 -9.73 -31.42 1.47
CA LEU A 434 -8.94 -32.20 2.43
C LEU A 434 -9.12 -31.64 3.86
N SER A 435 -9.09 -30.31 4.01
CA SER A 435 -9.30 -29.66 5.32
C SER A 435 -10.66 -30.04 5.92
N LEU A 436 -11.73 -29.96 5.12
CA LEU A 436 -13.07 -30.38 5.55
C LEU A 436 -13.14 -31.87 5.90
N ALA A 437 -12.49 -32.74 5.09
CA ALA A 437 -12.42 -34.17 5.40
C ALA A 437 -11.69 -34.44 6.73
N MET A 438 -10.61 -33.71 7.00
CA MET A 438 -9.87 -33.82 8.26
C MET A 438 -10.73 -33.34 9.45
N ILE A 439 -11.44 -32.21 9.31
CA ILE A 439 -12.33 -31.66 10.36
C ILE A 439 -13.44 -32.68 10.69
N ARG A 440 -14.09 -33.26 9.69
CA ARG A 440 -15.09 -34.34 9.88
C ARG A 440 -14.53 -35.54 10.63
N ASN A 441 -13.24 -35.77 10.56
CA ASN A 441 -12.55 -36.84 11.27
C ASN A 441 -11.86 -36.38 12.57
N GLY A 442 -12.33 -35.29 13.15
CA GLY A 442 -11.94 -34.82 14.48
C GLY A 442 -10.61 -34.06 14.53
N TRP A 443 -10.13 -33.51 13.39
CA TRP A 443 -9.04 -32.53 13.41
C TRP A 443 -9.60 -31.16 13.76
N GLN A 444 -8.87 -30.41 14.55
CA GLN A 444 -9.22 -29.05 14.95
C GLN A 444 -8.54 -28.03 14.03
N LEU A 445 -9.33 -27.14 13.47
CA LEU A 445 -8.83 -26.05 12.64
C LEU A 445 -8.46 -24.84 13.52
N ASN A 446 -7.21 -24.41 13.45
CA ASN A 446 -6.74 -23.19 14.07
C ASN A 446 -6.44 -22.15 12.96
N VAL A 447 -7.28 -21.10 12.93
CA VAL A 447 -7.11 -19.94 12.07
C VAL A 447 -6.92 -18.71 12.96
N GLN A 448 -5.72 -18.17 12.93
CA GLN A 448 -5.36 -16.90 13.58
C GLN A 448 -4.54 -16.10 12.57
N PRO A 449 -4.43 -14.78 12.71
CA PRO A 449 -3.62 -13.97 11.81
C PRO A 449 -2.21 -14.55 11.64
N GLY A 450 -1.86 -14.94 10.40
CA GLY A 450 -0.59 -15.57 10.05
C GLY A 450 -0.42 -17.03 10.47
N ILE A 451 -1.45 -17.63 11.07
CA ILE A 451 -1.42 -19.05 11.49
C ILE A 451 -2.61 -19.77 10.86
N PHE A 452 -2.30 -20.78 10.09
CA PHE A 452 -3.27 -21.69 9.51
C PHE A 452 -2.77 -23.12 9.65
N LYS A 453 -3.43 -23.94 10.46
CA LYS A 453 -3.07 -25.33 10.66
C LYS A 453 -4.24 -26.17 11.19
N LEU A 454 -4.23 -27.43 10.81
CA LEU A 454 -5.09 -28.47 11.37
C LEU A 454 -4.28 -29.30 12.37
N THR A 455 -4.85 -29.53 13.53
CA THR A 455 -4.16 -30.26 14.62
C THR A 455 -5.02 -31.43 15.13
N LYS A 456 -4.37 -32.55 15.44
CA LYS A 456 -4.97 -33.70 16.12
C LYS A 456 -3.92 -34.52 16.84
N ALA A 457 -4.08 -34.76 18.14
CA ALA A 457 -3.19 -35.58 18.96
C ALA A 457 -1.69 -35.20 18.81
N GLY A 458 -1.39 -33.91 18.85
CA GLY A 458 0.01 -33.40 18.73
C GLY A 458 0.58 -33.36 17.31
N ARG A 459 -0.18 -33.81 16.30
CA ARG A 459 0.20 -33.73 14.89
C ARG A 459 -0.35 -32.45 14.28
N GLU A 460 0.40 -31.87 13.33
CA GLU A 460 0.01 -30.64 12.63
C GLU A 460 0.11 -30.83 11.12
N LEU A 461 -0.89 -30.36 10.37
CA LEU A 461 -0.88 -30.33 8.91
C LEU A 461 -1.50 -29.03 8.39
N ASN A 462 -0.87 -28.47 7.37
CA ASN A 462 -1.44 -27.41 6.55
C ASN A 462 -1.70 -27.94 5.14
N PRO A 463 -2.94 -28.31 4.78
CA PRO A 463 -3.26 -28.86 3.46
C PRO A 463 -2.90 -27.94 2.29
N PHE A 464 -3.08 -26.61 2.47
CA PHE A 464 -2.75 -25.63 1.43
C PHE A 464 -1.25 -25.61 1.15
N GLN A 465 -0.43 -25.63 2.19
CA GLN A 465 1.03 -25.67 2.05
C GLN A 465 1.49 -27.02 1.44
N ALA A 466 0.92 -28.13 1.88
CA ALA A 466 1.27 -29.45 1.38
C ALA A 466 0.98 -29.58 -0.14
N ILE A 467 -0.20 -29.17 -0.59
CA ILE A 467 -0.58 -29.24 -2.02
C ILE A 467 0.29 -28.29 -2.86
N GLU A 468 0.61 -27.10 -2.34
CA GLU A 468 1.53 -26.18 -3.01
C GLU A 468 2.95 -26.74 -3.12
N GLN A 469 3.42 -27.45 -2.10
CA GLN A 469 4.72 -28.14 -2.15
C GLN A 469 4.73 -29.30 -3.17
N MET A 470 3.63 -30.03 -3.31
CA MET A 470 3.48 -31.04 -4.36
C MET A 470 3.48 -30.39 -5.76
N ARG A 471 2.72 -29.29 -5.94
CA ARG A 471 2.64 -28.55 -7.19
C ARG A 471 4.01 -28.00 -7.63
N THR A 472 4.85 -27.63 -6.68
CA THR A 472 6.20 -27.09 -6.92
C THR A 472 7.29 -28.16 -6.85
N ASN A 473 6.96 -29.44 -6.81
CA ASN A 473 7.86 -30.58 -6.70
C ASN A 473 8.80 -30.54 -5.47
N LYS A 474 8.36 -29.86 -4.40
CA LYS A 474 9.09 -29.83 -3.11
C LYS A 474 8.66 -30.97 -2.17
N LEU A 475 7.52 -31.58 -2.40
CA LEU A 475 7.01 -32.73 -1.68
C LEU A 475 6.70 -33.83 -2.70
N SER A 476 7.43 -34.96 -2.62
CA SER A 476 7.23 -36.08 -3.54
C SER A 476 5.95 -36.86 -3.20
N ARG A 477 5.48 -37.64 -4.18
CA ARG A 477 4.31 -38.54 -4.01
C ARG A 477 4.51 -39.49 -2.85
N GLU A 478 5.67 -40.14 -2.78
CA GLU A 478 6.02 -41.14 -1.77
C GLU A 478 6.07 -40.49 -0.36
N ALA A 479 6.69 -39.32 -0.26
CA ALA A 479 6.76 -38.59 1.00
C ALA A 479 5.37 -38.16 1.50
N TRP A 480 4.50 -37.72 0.59
CA TRP A 480 3.11 -37.40 0.93
C TRP A 480 2.31 -38.60 1.41
N ILE A 481 2.42 -39.75 0.71
CA ILE A 481 1.73 -41.00 1.11
C ILE A 481 2.22 -41.44 2.50
N ALA A 482 3.53 -41.44 2.74
CA ALA A 482 4.08 -41.74 4.06
C ALA A 482 3.53 -40.79 5.15
N GLN A 483 3.43 -39.52 4.88
CA GLN A 483 2.85 -38.53 5.80
C GLN A 483 1.37 -38.79 6.05
N CYS A 484 0.59 -39.14 5.01
CA CYS A 484 -0.82 -39.52 5.15
C CYS A 484 -1.01 -40.76 6.03
N GLN A 485 -0.14 -41.78 5.88
CA GLN A 485 -0.13 -42.97 6.72
C GLN A 485 0.19 -42.66 8.18
N GLU A 486 1.24 -41.89 8.41
CA GLU A 486 1.65 -41.44 9.74
C GLU A 486 0.52 -40.69 10.44
N PHE A 487 -0.17 -39.81 9.71
CA PHE A 487 -1.25 -38.96 10.26
C PHE A 487 -2.60 -39.66 10.30
N GLY A 488 -2.72 -40.86 9.69
CA GLY A 488 -3.95 -41.64 9.65
C GLY A 488 -5.03 -41.03 8.77
N VAL A 489 -4.63 -40.26 7.74
CA VAL A 489 -5.55 -39.53 6.85
C VAL A 489 -5.66 -40.15 5.45
N SER A 490 -4.88 -41.18 5.12
CA SER A 490 -4.77 -41.79 3.79
C SER A 490 -6.12 -42.04 3.08
N LYS A 491 -7.09 -42.58 3.82
CA LYS A 491 -8.40 -42.95 3.29
C LYS A 491 -9.46 -41.83 3.39
N PHE A 492 -9.12 -40.64 3.82
CA PHE A 492 -10.10 -39.54 3.91
C PHE A 492 -10.55 -39.14 2.51
N ALA A 493 -11.85 -39.36 2.23
CA ALA A 493 -12.45 -38.95 0.98
C ALA A 493 -12.67 -37.43 0.96
N LEU A 494 -12.31 -36.82 -0.17
CA LEU A 494 -12.46 -35.37 -0.37
C LEU A 494 -13.90 -34.99 -0.76
N THR A 495 -14.76 -35.94 -1.10
CA THR A 495 -16.15 -35.67 -1.44
C THR A 495 -16.90 -34.97 -0.30
N PRO A 496 -17.82 -34.04 -0.65
CA PRO A 496 -18.69 -33.43 0.34
C PRO A 496 -19.46 -34.49 1.11
N GLY A 497 -19.47 -34.39 2.43
CA GLY A 497 -20.36 -35.18 3.29
C GLY A 497 -21.20 -34.19 4.11
N VAL A 498 -22.43 -34.59 4.45
CA VAL A 498 -23.25 -33.79 5.37
C VAL A 498 -22.48 -33.66 6.68
N MET A 499 -22.13 -32.44 7.06
CA MET A 499 -21.71 -32.18 8.41
C MET A 499 -22.97 -32.25 9.28
N GLU A 500 -23.11 -33.29 10.11
CA GLU A 500 -24.04 -33.24 11.23
C GLU A 500 -23.72 -31.98 12.03
N GLU A 501 -24.77 -31.23 12.43
CA GLU A 501 -24.60 -30.02 13.25
C GLU A 501 -23.64 -30.34 14.40
N ALA A 502 -22.47 -29.71 14.38
CA ALA A 502 -21.48 -29.90 15.43
C ALA A 502 -22.13 -29.54 16.75
N ASP A 503 -22.26 -30.55 17.60
CA ASP A 503 -22.82 -30.48 18.95
C ASP A 503 -22.33 -29.18 19.63
N ALA A 504 -23.26 -28.37 20.10
CA ALA A 504 -23.04 -27.09 20.79
C ALA A 504 -22.22 -27.21 22.11
N SER A 505 -21.58 -28.37 22.34
CA SER A 505 -20.72 -28.69 23.47
C SER A 505 -19.26 -28.23 23.34
N LEU A 506 -18.84 -27.62 22.22
CA LEU A 506 -17.54 -26.96 22.13
C LEU A 506 -17.63 -25.52 22.66
N SER A 507 -17.99 -25.39 23.94
CA SER A 507 -17.78 -24.16 24.68
C SER A 507 -16.26 -23.88 24.79
N PRO A 508 -15.81 -22.66 24.55
CA PRO A 508 -14.42 -22.30 24.76
C PRO A 508 -14.14 -22.42 26.25
N GLN A 509 -13.15 -23.21 26.65
CA GLN A 509 -12.54 -23.08 27.95
C GLN A 509 -11.93 -21.67 28.04
N ALA A 510 -12.71 -20.74 28.56
CA ALA A 510 -12.27 -19.44 29.05
C ALA A 510 -11.63 -19.65 30.43
N GLU A 511 -10.42 -20.22 30.44
CA GLU A 511 -9.56 -20.20 31.63
C GLU A 511 -8.16 -20.57 31.15
N LEU A 512 -7.34 -19.57 30.91
CA LEU A 512 -5.88 -19.57 31.02
C LEU A 512 -5.32 -18.30 30.37
N PHE A 513 -5.52 -17.18 31.04
CA PHE A 513 -4.64 -16.00 31.03
C PHE A 513 -5.30 -14.91 31.87
N SER A 514 -5.17 -15.09 33.22
CA SER A 514 -5.20 -13.99 34.17
C SER A 514 -3.83 -13.36 34.28
#